data_9c0b5baae47368bbe6528737117afeb6
#
_entry.id   9c0b5baae47368bbe6528737117afeb6
#
_cell.length_a   1.000
_cell.length_b   1.000
_cell.length_c   1.000
_cell.angle_alpha   90.00
_cell.angle_beta   90.00
_cell.angle_gamma   90.00
#
_symmetry.space_group_name_H-M   'P 1'
#
loop_
_entity.id
_entity.type
_entity.pdbx_description
1 polymer ?
#
loop_
_entity_poly.entity_id
_entity_poly.type
_entity_poly.pdbx_seq_one_letter_code
_entity_poly.pdbx_strand_id
1 'polypeptide(L)'
;MKRIVTIQDISCFGKCSLTEALPILSAMGLETAVIPTAVLSTHTGGFQNYTFRDLTDDIPDILAHWQSLQLQFDAIYTGYLGSVRQIQLMLDCIEKFRGPETKVIIDPVMGDNGVKYAGFPNAFEDEMAKLCKRADIIVPNLTEASMLLHRPYPKDYTETQIWETLKQLTETLGCPVAVLTGVQFDPAHHGAVAYDSRTGSKYSAFREHIDDPYIHGTGDIFASVLAGAVTKGASLQEALNLAVHFTTDCIAATQPERKKYWYGVHFEQCLGELTSWHPSDQKGGIV
;
A
#
# COMPACT_ATOMS: atom_id res chain seq x y z
N MET A 1 13.57 -18.55 0.75
CA MET A 1 12.27 -17.86 0.88
C MET A 1 12.54 -16.39 0.93
N LYS A 2 11.78 -15.55 0.21
CA LYS A 2 11.89 -14.09 0.30
C LYS A 2 11.26 -13.61 1.61
N ARG A 3 11.85 -12.58 2.22
CA ARG A 3 11.40 -12.00 3.50
C ARG A 3 10.99 -10.53 3.30
N ILE A 4 9.80 -10.18 3.79
CA ILE A 4 9.29 -8.81 3.78
C ILE A 4 8.98 -8.37 5.22
N VAL A 5 9.28 -7.13 5.56
CA VAL A 5 8.75 -6.50 6.77
C VAL A 5 7.58 -5.59 6.38
N THR A 6 6.44 -5.75 7.05
CA THR A 6 5.30 -4.85 6.93
C THR A 6 5.12 -4.04 8.22
N ILE A 7 4.88 -2.73 8.06
CA ILE A 7 4.81 -1.77 9.16
C ILE A 7 3.45 -1.08 9.09
N GLN A 8 2.52 -1.48 9.99
CA GLN A 8 1.13 -1.04 9.97
C GLN A 8 0.49 -1.22 11.35
N ASP A 9 -0.69 -0.63 11.59
CA ASP A 9 -1.47 -0.88 12.79
C ASP A 9 -2.14 -2.26 12.78
N ILE A 10 -2.51 -2.72 13.98
CA ILE A 10 -3.35 -3.90 14.18
C ILE A 10 -4.77 -3.43 14.52
N SER A 11 -5.66 -3.50 13.56
CA SER A 11 -7.10 -3.39 13.80
C SER A 11 -7.65 -4.75 14.21
N CYS A 12 -7.92 -4.96 15.52
CA CYS A 12 -8.29 -6.28 16.08
C CYS A 12 -9.58 -6.85 15.47
N PHE A 13 -10.54 -5.98 15.14
CA PHE A 13 -11.75 -6.32 14.42
C PHE A 13 -11.98 -5.33 13.27
N GLY A 14 -12.55 -5.83 12.20
CA GLY A 14 -12.62 -5.15 10.93
C GLY A 14 -11.43 -5.56 10.06
N LYS A 15 -11.47 -5.18 8.81
CA LYS A 15 -10.53 -5.65 7.79
C LYS A 15 -9.79 -4.45 7.23
N CYS A 16 -8.61 -4.20 7.80
CA CYS A 16 -7.69 -3.13 7.41
C CYS A 16 -6.27 -3.45 7.89
N SER A 17 -5.31 -2.80 7.28
CA SER A 17 -3.92 -2.74 7.70
C SER A 17 -3.29 -4.13 7.90
N LEU A 18 -2.65 -4.38 9.03
CA LEU A 18 -1.91 -5.62 9.27
C LEU A 18 -2.76 -6.89 9.23
N THR A 19 -4.05 -6.80 9.60
CA THR A 19 -4.95 -7.96 9.56
C THR A 19 -5.30 -8.42 8.14
N GLU A 20 -5.03 -7.60 7.14
CA GLU A 20 -5.07 -7.94 5.70
C GLU A 20 -3.66 -8.18 5.14
N ALA A 21 -2.71 -7.31 5.40
CA ALA A 21 -1.37 -7.40 4.85
C ALA A 21 -0.66 -8.71 5.24
N LEU A 22 -0.70 -9.10 6.51
CA LEU A 22 -0.02 -10.31 6.99
C LEU A 22 -0.54 -11.60 6.32
N PRO A 23 -1.85 -11.91 6.30
CA PRO A 23 -2.35 -13.10 5.62
C PRO A 23 -2.13 -13.06 4.10
N ILE A 24 -2.26 -11.91 3.44
CA ILE A 24 -2.01 -11.74 2.00
C ILE A 24 -0.55 -12.08 1.66
N LEU A 25 0.40 -11.43 2.32
CA LEU A 25 1.83 -11.64 2.08
C LEU A 25 2.26 -13.08 2.41
N SER A 26 1.71 -13.66 3.48
CA SER A 26 1.96 -15.06 3.85
C SER A 26 1.37 -16.04 2.83
N ALA A 27 0.15 -15.79 2.32
CA ALA A 27 -0.46 -16.61 1.26
C ALA A 27 0.36 -16.55 -0.05
N MET A 28 1.04 -15.45 -0.33
CA MET A 28 1.97 -15.32 -1.45
C MET A 28 3.30 -16.07 -1.22
N GLY A 29 3.50 -16.75 -0.08
CA GLY A 29 4.69 -17.52 0.23
C GLY A 29 5.89 -16.69 0.70
N LEU A 30 5.66 -15.52 1.26
CA LEU A 30 6.68 -14.66 1.84
C LEU A 30 6.81 -14.90 3.35
N GLU A 31 8.04 -14.90 3.87
CA GLU A 31 8.29 -14.79 5.30
C GLU A 31 8.01 -13.34 5.71
N THR A 32 6.90 -13.12 6.41
CA THR A 32 6.42 -11.78 6.73
C THR A 32 6.74 -11.41 8.17
N ALA A 33 7.69 -10.50 8.36
CA ALA A 33 7.97 -9.87 9.65
C ALA A 33 7.06 -8.63 9.84
N VAL A 34 6.80 -8.27 11.09
CA VAL A 34 5.83 -7.22 11.43
C VAL A 34 6.41 -6.23 12.42
N ILE A 35 6.22 -4.93 12.14
CA ILE A 35 6.37 -3.86 13.11
C ILE A 35 4.99 -3.22 13.31
N PRO A 36 4.30 -3.46 14.43
CA PRO A 36 3.01 -2.86 14.67
C PRO A 36 3.17 -1.39 15.11
N THR A 37 2.41 -0.48 14.48
CA THR A 37 2.45 0.95 14.79
C THR A 37 1.45 1.33 15.89
N ALA A 38 0.36 0.61 15.97
CA ALA A 38 -0.68 0.76 16.99
C ALA A 38 -1.51 -0.52 17.12
N VAL A 39 -2.27 -0.64 18.21
CA VAL A 39 -3.33 -1.65 18.36
C VAL A 39 -4.65 -0.94 18.58
N LEU A 40 -5.63 -1.22 17.72
CA LEU A 40 -6.98 -0.69 17.81
C LEU A 40 -7.97 -1.83 18.03
N SER A 41 -9.04 -1.59 18.81
CA SER A 41 -10.10 -2.60 18.95
C SER A 41 -10.87 -2.84 17.66
N THR A 42 -11.00 -1.81 16.81
CA THR A 42 -11.52 -1.85 15.44
C THR A 42 -10.77 -0.83 14.59
N HIS A 43 -10.83 -0.91 13.27
CA HIS A 43 -10.40 0.20 12.43
C HIS A 43 -11.30 1.44 12.63
N THR A 44 -10.89 2.59 12.10
CA THR A 44 -11.58 3.87 12.34
C THR A 44 -12.73 4.17 11.37
N GLY A 45 -12.82 3.42 10.26
CA GLY A 45 -13.83 3.63 9.22
C GLY A 45 -15.23 3.17 9.67
N GLY A 46 -16.09 4.11 10.03
CA GLY A 46 -17.48 3.84 10.44
C GLY A 46 -17.67 3.36 11.88
N PHE A 47 -16.64 2.88 12.56
CA PHE A 47 -16.68 2.53 13.98
C PHE A 47 -16.51 3.76 14.87
N GLN A 48 -17.15 3.72 16.04
CA GLN A 48 -17.04 4.76 17.07
C GLN A 48 -16.58 4.15 18.40
N ASN A 49 -15.97 4.98 19.27
CA ASN A 49 -15.53 4.59 20.61
C ASN A 49 -14.54 3.40 20.64
N TYR A 50 -13.77 3.22 19.56
CA TYR A 50 -12.70 2.23 19.54
C TYR A 50 -11.58 2.58 20.51
N THR A 51 -10.90 1.56 21.04
CA THR A 51 -9.69 1.76 21.83
C THR A 51 -8.49 1.93 20.91
N PHE A 52 -7.52 2.74 21.33
CA PHE A 52 -6.29 2.98 20.57
C PHE A 52 -5.10 2.91 21.52
N ARG A 53 -4.16 2.04 21.19
CA ARG A 53 -2.86 1.95 21.87
C ARG A 53 -1.75 2.26 20.86
N ASP A 54 -1.11 3.39 21.04
CA ASP A 54 0.09 3.77 20.29
C ASP A 54 1.28 2.89 20.69
N LEU A 55 2.01 2.35 19.72
CA LEU A 55 3.21 1.52 19.92
C LEU A 55 4.49 2.23 19.44
N THR A 56 4.46 3.54 19.27
CA THR A 56 5.62 4.32 18.81
C THR A 56 6.86 4.07 19.66
N ASP A 57 6.70 3.95 20.99
CA ASP A 57 7.81 3.76 21.92
C ASP A 57 8.40 2.35 21.89
N ASP A 58 7.66 1.36 21.38
CA ASP A 58 8.15 -0.03 21.25
C ASP A 58 9.01 -0.22 19.99
N ILE A 59 8.81 0.59 18.96
CA ILE A 59 9.51 0.43 17.65
C ILE A 59 11.03 0.50 17.77
N PRO A 60 11.64 1.45 18.50
CA PRO A 60 13.09 1.53 18.61
C PRO A 60 13.73 0.25 19.17
N ASP A 61 13.11 -0.36 20.16
CA ASP A 61 13.61 -1.60 20.78
C ASP A 61 13.48 -2.79 19.82
N ILE A 62 12.41 -2.87 19.05
CA ILE A 62 12.24 -3.86 17.98
C ILE A 62 13.38 -3.72 16.96
N LEU A 63 13.61 -2.50 16.44
CA LEU A 63 14.65 -2.24 15.45
C LEU A 63 16.05 -2.55 15.99
N ALA A 64 16.35 -2.17 17.23
CA ALA A 64 17.64 -2.46 17.88
C ALA A 64 17.87 -3.96 18.05
N HIS A 65 16.86 -4.70 18.50
CA HIS A 65 16.94 -6.15 18.64
C HIS A 65 17.16 -6.83 17.28
N TRP A 66 16.39 -6.47 16.26
CA TRP A 66 16.54 -7.04 14.92
C TRP A 66 17.90 -6.72 14.29
N GLN A 67 18.43 -5.54 14.55
CA GLN A 67 19.79 -5.18 14.13
C GLN A 67 20.84 -6.06 14.80
N SER A 68 20.68 -6.38 16.10
CA SER A 68 21.58 -7.29 16.83
C SER A 68 21.56 -8.72 16.29
N LEU A 69 20.42 -9.13 15.71
CA LEU A 69 20.24 -10.42 15.03
C LEU A 69 20.71 -10.40 13.57
N GLN A 70 21.15 -9.25 13.06
CA GLN A 70 21.57 -9.05 11.66
C GLN A 70 20.51 -9.46 10.65
N LEU A 71 19.23 -9.20 10.95
CA LEU A 71 18.13 -9.53 10.05
C LEU A 71 18.25 -8.76 8.73
N GLN A 72 17.88 -9.42 7.64
CA GLN A 72 17.85 -8.86 6.30
C GLN A 72 16.48 -9.06 5.69
N PHE A 73 16.04 -8.09 4.90
CA PHE A 73 14.74 -8.10 4.24
C PHE A 73 14.89 -7.88 2.73
N ASP A 74 14.13 -8.64 1.94
CA ASP A 74 14.00 -8.42 0.49
C ASP A 74 13.11 -7.21 0.20
N ALA A 75 12.17 -6.90 1.11
CA ALA A 75 11.35 -5.70 1.01
C ALA A 75 10.99 -5.11 2.38
N ILE A 76 10.80 -3.77 2.39
CA ILE A 76 10.23 -2.98 3.48
C ILE A 76 8.95 -2.35 2.93
N TYR A 77 7.81 -2.64 3.56
CA TYR A 77 6.50 -2.14 3.14
C TYR A 77 5.83 -1.41 4.30
N THR A 78 5.46 -0.14 4.10
CA THR A 78 4.74 0.66 5.09
C THR A 78 3.32 0.94 4.64
N GLY A 79 2.36 0.81 5.54
CA GLY A 79 1.00 1.34 5.43
C GLY A 79 0.77 2.44 6.45
N TYR A 80 -0.28 2.34 7.27
CA TYR A 80 -0.65 3.38 8.23
C TYR A 80 0.44 3.67 9.26
N LEU A 81 0.82 4.94 9.34
CA LEU A 81 1.72 5.52 10.36
C LEU A 81 0.95 6.61 11.12
N GLY A 82 0.84 6.47 12.43
CA GLY A 82 -0.02 7.34 13.27
C GLY A 82 0.58 8.69 13.63
N SER A 83 1.88 8.93 13.40
CA SER A 83 2.55 10.17 13.84
C SER A 83 3.80 10.50 13.03
N VAL A 84 4.21 11.77 13.08
CA VAL A 84 5.50 12.23 12.51
C VAL A 84 6.68 11.45 13.10
N ARG A 85 6.62 11.11 14.40
CA ARG A 85 7.68 10.31 15.04
C ARG A 85 7.76 8.91 14.43
N GLN A 86 6.65 8.27 14.11
CA GLN A 86 6.66 6.99 13.41
C GLN A 86 7.26 7.10 12.02
N ILE A 87 6.98 8.18 11.27
CA ILE A 87 7.62 8.43 9.98
C ILE A 87 9.15 8.51 10.13
N GLN A 88 9.66 9.22 11.15
CA GLN A 88 11.10 9.31 11.42
C GLN A 88 11.70 7.94 11.78
N LEU A 89 11.00 7.14 12.58
CA LEU A 89 11.42 5.77 12.89
C LEU A 89 11.44 4.86 11.65
N MET A 90 10.57 5.11 10.67
CA MET A 90 10.61 4.38 9.40
C MET A 90 11.79 4.80 8.52
N LEU A 91 12.18 6.06 8.53
CA LEU A 91 13.44 6.50 7.90
C LEU A 91 14.64 5.77 8.52
N ASP A 92 14.69 5.66 9.85
CA ASP A 92 15.72 4.90 10.56
C ASP A 92 15.67 3.41 10.23
N CYS A 93 14.47 2.82 10.13
CA CYS A 93 14.26 1.43 9.73
C CYS A 93 14.83 1.16 8.33
N ILE A 94 14.51 2.03 7.37
CA ILE A 94 15.04 1.93 6.00
C ILE A 94 16.56 2.04 6.01
N GLU A 95 17.13 2.97 6.75
CA GLU A 95 18.59 3.14 6.82
C GLU A 95 19.30 1.90 7.41
N LYS A 96 18.70 1.27 8.43
CA LYS A 96 19.27 0.09 9.10
C LYS A 96 19.16 -1.20 8.29
N PHE A 97 18.06 -1.37 7.54
CA PHE A 97 17.71 -2.68 6.94
C PHE A 97 17.68 -2.70 5.43
N ARG A 98 17.82 -1.54 4.75
CA ARG A 98 17.89 -1.51 3.28
C ARG A 98 19.24 -1.99 2.80
N GLY A 99 19.28 -3.21 2.25
CA GLY A 99 20.41 -3.73 1.47
C GLY A 99 20.31 -3.32 -0.01
N PRO A 100 21.32 -3.69 -0.83
CA PRO A 100 21.37 -3.32 -2.26
C PRO A 100 20.14 -3.76 -3.07
N GLU A 101 19.57 -4.92 -2.74
CA GLU A 101 18.43 -5.52 -3.44
C GLU A 101 17.09 -5.29 -2.73
N THR A 102 17.11 -4.71 -1.52
CA THR A 102 15.89 -4.48 -0.74
C THR A 102 14.99 -3.46 -1.43
N LYS A 103 13.74 -3.84 -1.70
CA LYS A 103 12.71 -2.94 -2.24
C LYS A 103 12.01 -2.20 -1.11
N VAL A 104 11.85 -0.90 -1.26
CA VAL A 104 11.10 -0.06 -0.32
C VAL A 104 9.80 0.36 -0.99
N ILE A 105 8.67 -0.12 -0.46
CA ILE A 105 7.33 0.16 -0.95
C ILE A 105 6.59 0.97 0.13
N ILE A 106 6.08 2.14 -0.23
CA ILE A 106 5.39 3.03 0.70
C ILE A 106 3.99 3.28 0.20
N ASP A 107 3.01 2.84 1.00
CA ASP A 107 1.64 3.30 0.92
C ASP A 107 1.51 4.54 1.83
N PRO A 108 1.37 5.75 1.27
CA PRO A 108 1.42 6.98 2.05
C PRO A 108 0.06 7.33 2.67
N VAL A 109 -0.47 6.44 3.48
CA VAL A 109 -1.82 6.52 4.06
C VAL A 109 -2.02 7.84 4.81
N MET A 110 -2.80 8.76 4.22
CA MET A 110 -3.08 10.09 4.79
C MET A 110 -4.52 10.54 4.65
N GLY A 111 -5.27 10.02 3.71
CA GLY A 111 -6.63 10.48 3.43
C GLY A 111 -7.28 9.76 2.26
N ASP A 112 -8.57 10.01 2.09
CA ASP A 112 -9.35 9.45 0.98
C ASP A 112 -10.48 10.41 0.57
N ASN A 113 -10.95 10.31 -0.69
CA ASN A 113 -12.06 11.12 -1.24
C ASN A 113 -11.89 12.64 -1.02
N GLY A 114 -10.66 13.15 -1.12
CA GLY A 114 -10.32 14.55 -0.92
C GLY A 114 -10.27 14.99 0.54
N VAL A 115 -10.40 14.07 1.49
CA VAL A 115 -10.43 14.37 2.92
C VAL A 115 -9.22 13.72 3.63
N LYS A 116 -8.47 14.53 4.37
CA LYS A 116 -7.40 14.07 5.25
C LYS A 116 -7.98 13.32 6.44
N TYR A 117 -7.37 12.21 6.83
CA TYR A 117 -7.78 11.47 8.01
C TYR A 117 -7.58 12.29 9.29
N ALA A 118 -8.48 12.13 10.24
CA ALA A 118 -8.45 12.85 11.50
C ALA A 118 -7.20 12.50 12.32
N GLY A 119 -6.69 13.51 13.03
CA GLY A 119 -5.56 13.34 13.96
C GLY A 119 -4.17 13.64 13.39
N PHE A 120 -4.01 13.74 12.07
CA PHE A 120 -2.72 14.09 11.50
C PHE A 120 -2.42 15.60 11.60
N PRO A 121 -1.24 16.00 12.11
CA PRO A 121 -0.83 17.40 12.13
C PRO A 121 -0.55 17.95 10.72
N ASN A 122 -0.47 19.27 10.57
CA ASN A 122 -0.19 19.91 9.27
C ASN A 122 1.18 19.50 8.67
N ALA A 123 2.18 19.23 9.53
CA ALA A 123 3.50 18.80 9.09
C ALA A 123 3.55 17.34 8.59
N PHE A 124 2.47 16.58 8.72
CA PHE A 124 2.47 15.16 8.40
C PHE A 124 2.72 14.88 6.91
N GLU A 125 2.14 15.69 6.04
CA GLU A 125 2.30 15.57 4.57
C GLU A 125 3.76 15.79 4.16
N ASP A 126 4.42 16.81 4.73
CA ASP A 126 5.83 17.11 4.45
C ASP A 126 6.75 16.00 4.93
N GLU A 127 6.47 15.43 6.10
CA GLU A 127 7.26 14.32 6.64
C GLU A 127 7.02 13.03 5.83
N MET A 128 5.78 12.76 5.44
CA MET A 128 5.44 11.63 4.55
C MET A 128 6.14 11.78 3.20
N ALA A 129 6.21 12.99 2.64
CA ALA A 129 6.96 13.25 1.41
C ALA A 129 8.45 12.93 1.56
N LYS A 130 9.06 13.17 2.75
CA LYS A 130 10.46 12.77 3.02
C LYS A 130 10.62 11.25 3.06
N LEU A 131 9.63 10.53 3.61
CA LEU A 131 9.63 9.07 3.60
C LEU A 131 9.50 8.54 2.17
N CYS A 132 8.57 9.07 1.40
CA CYS A 132 8.37 8.71 -0.01
C CYS A 132 9.62 8.91 -0.89
N LYS A 133 10.49 9.89 -0.56
CA LYS A 133 11.80 10.07 -1.24
C LYS A 133 12.76 8.89 -1.04
N ARG A 134 12.52 8.03 -0.07
CA ARG A 134 13.35 6.84 0.19
C ARG A 134 12.78 5.58 -0.45
N ALA A 135 11.60 5.67 -1.08
CA ALA A 135 10.92 4.55 -1.70
C ALA A 135 11.48 4.20 -3.09
N ASP A 136 11.36 2.93 -3.45
CA ASP A 136 11.46 2.45 -4.83
C ASP A 136 10.10 2.54 -5.53
N ILE A 137 9.00 2.37 -4.75
CA ILE A 137 7.62 2.43 -5.23
C ILE A 137 6.77 3.15 -4.18
N ILE A 138 5.97 4.12 -4.60
CA ILE A 138 4.90 4.71 -3.80
C ILE A 138 3.54 4.33 -4.38
N VAL A 139 2.53 4.17 -3.48
CA VAL A 139 1.21 3.65 -3.86
C VAL A 139 0.08 4.58 -3.38
N PRO A 140 0.11 5.88 -3.69
CA PRO A 140 -0.94 6.80 -3.26
C PRO A 140 -2.26 6.57 -3.99
N ASN A 141 -3.38 6.93 -3.33
CA ASN A 141 -4.61 7.30 -4.00
C ASN A 141 -4.55 8.76 -4.50
N LEU A 142 -5.59 9.23 -5.20
CA LEU A 142 -5.60 10.58 -5.76
C LEU A 142 -5.59 11.69 -4.69
N THR A 143 -6.16 11.42 -3.51
CA THR A 143 -6.13 12.35 -2.37
C THR A 143 -4.71 12.52 -1.84
N GLU A 144 -4.04 11.42 -1.61
CA GLU A 144 -2.66 11.37 -1.12
C GLU A 144 -1.67 11.94 -2.14
N ALA A 145 -1.87 11.64 -3.42
CA ALA A 145 -1.11 12.24 -4.51
C ALA A 145 -1.24 13.78 -4.52
N SER A 146 -2.45 14.29 -4.27
CA SER A 146 -2.70 15.72 -4.19
C SER A 146 -2.03 16.36 -2.97
N MET A 147 -2.06 15.68 -1.81
CA MET A 147 -1.38 16.11 -0.58
C MET A 147 0.14 16.14 -0.77
N LEU A 148 0.74 15.07 -1.31
CA LEU A 148 2.18 14.99 -1.58
C LEU A 148 2.68 16.05 -2.57
N LEU A 149 1.82 16.51 -3.47
CA LEU A 149 2.10 17.56 -4.44
C LEU A 149 1.64 18.96 -3.97
N HIS A 150 1.11 19.09 -2.75
CA HIS A 150 0.57 20.35 -2.20
C HIS A 150 -0.42 21.05 -3.13
N ARG A 151 -1.34 20.31 -3.72
CA ARG A 151 -2.35 20.84 -4.64
C ARG A 151 -3.77 20.41 -4.22
N PRO A 152 -4.80 21.16 -4.65
CA PRO A 152 -6.18 20.79 -4.39
C PRO A 152 -6.52 19.42 -4.98
N TYR A 153 -7.36 18.64 -4.26
CA TYR A 153 -7.94 17.41 -4.78
C TYR A 153 -8.83 17.71 -5.99
N PRO A 154 -8.58 17.09 -7.15
CA PRO A 154 -9.40 17.31 -8.33
C PRO A 154 -10.71 16.52 -8.20
N LYS A 155 -11.85 17.19 -8.42
CA LYS A 155 -13.17 16.54 -8.45
C LYS A 155 -13.36 15.71 -9.72
N ASP A 156 -12.81 16.20 -10.82
CA ASP A 156 -12.82 15.55 -12.13
C ASP A 156 -11.41 15.59 -12.69
N TYR A 157 -11.08 14.61 -13.49
CA TYR A 157 -9.76 14.51 -14.13
C TYR A 157 -9.84 13.83 -15.50
N THR A 158 -8.91 14.14 -16.35
CA THR A 158 -8.66 13.46 -17.62
C THR A 158 -7.53 12.45 -17.47
N GLU A 159 -7.47 11.48 -18.38
CA GLU A 159 -6.36 10.53 -18.45
C GLU A 159 -5.00 11.25 -18.50
N THR A 160 -4.88 12.30 -19.32
CA THR A 160 -3.65 13.10 -19.44
C THR A 160 -3.22 13.68 -18.09
N GLN A 161 -4.15 14.24 -17.31
CA GLN A 161 -3.86 14.81 -16.00
C GLN A 161 -3.39 13.74 -15.00
N ILE A 162 -3.90 12.52 -15.08
CA ILE A 162 -3.43 11.39 -14.24
C ILE A 162 -1.97 11.05 -14.58
N TRP A 163 -1.62 10.94 -15.86
CA TRP A 163 -0.25 10.68 -16.26
C TRP A 163 0.72 11.81 -15.89
N GLU A 164 0.28 13.05 -15.99
CA GLU A 164 1.05 14.22 -15.52
C GLU A 164 1.24 14.19 -14.00
N THR A 165 0.22 13.78 -13.24
CA THR A 165 0.29 13.62 -11.79
C THR A 165 1.34 12.60 -11.40
N LEU A 166 1.34 11.42 -12.01
CA LEU A 166 2.32 10.38 -11.73
C LEU A 166 3.74 10.85 -12.06
N LYS A 167 3.93 11.52 -13.20
CA LYS A 167 5.21 12.09 -13.56
C LYS A 167 5.68 13.14 -12.54
N GLN A 168 4.81 14.06 -12.13
CA GLN A 168 5.13 15.07 -11.11
C GLN A 168 5.47 14.43 -9.76
N LEU A 169 4.77 13.36 -9.33
CA LEU A 169 5.10 12.63 -8.12
C LEU A 169 6.53 12.08 -8.17
N THR A 170 6.89 11.40 -9.27
CA THR A 170 8.24 10.83 -9.41
C THR A 170 9.32 11.92 -9.46
N GLU A 171 9.07 13.04 -10.13
CA GLU A 171 10.02 14.15 -10.22
C GLU A 171 10.17 14.89 -8.87
N THR A 172 9.06 15.19 -8.18
CA THR A 172 9.06 15.96 -6.93
C THR A 172 9.65 15.17 -5.77
N LEU A 173 9.32 13.88 -5.71
CA LEU A 173 9.76 13.01 -4.62
C LEU A 173 11.09 12.30 -4.94
N GLY A 174 11.53 12.28 -6.19
CA GLY A 174 12.70 11.49 -6.59
C GLY A 174 12.49 9.98 -6.44
N CYS A 175 11.25 9.51 -6.27
CA CYS A 175 10.88 8.11 -6.23
C CYS A 175 10.76 7.58 -7.67
N PRO A 176 11.42 6.49 -8.05
CA PRO A 176 11.43 6.04 -9.44
C PRO A 176 10.08 5.55 -9.95
N VAL A 177 9.24 4.98 -9.10
CA VAL A 177 7.93 4.42 -9.50
C VAL A 177 6.82 5.00 -8.64
N ALA A 178 5.79 5.55 -9.27
CA ALA A 178 4.55 5.93 -8.63
C ALA A 178 3.39 5.09 -9.20
N VAL A 179 2.58 4.52 -8.30
CA VAL A 179 1.36 3.77 -8.61
C VAL A 179 0.18 4.56 -8.06
N LEU A 180 -0.74 4.98 -8.90
CA LEU A 180 -1.95 5.68 -8.48
C LEU A 180 -3.12 4.71 -8.46
N THR A 181 -3.73 4.55 -7.29
CA THR A 181 -4.88 3.66 -7.06
C THR A 181 -6.19 4.42 -7.21
N GLY A 182 -7.29 3.68 -7.39
CA GLY A 182 -8.62 4.28 -7.44
C GLY A 182 -8.88 5.10 -8.71
N VAL A 183 -8.23 4.76 -9.83
CA VAL A 183 -8.37 5.50 -11.10
C VAL A 183 -9.53 4.94 -11.90
N GLN A 184 -10.31 5.86 -12.47
CA GLN A 184 -11.43 5.56 -13.33
C GLN A 184 -11.41 6.48 -14.57
N PHE A 185 -11.14 5.94 -15.76
CA PHE A 185 -11.14 6.72 -17.01
C PHE A 185 -12.48 6.68 -17.73
N ASP A 186 -13.30 5.71 -17.41
CA ASP A 186 -14.69 5.59 -17.87
C ASP A 186 -15.57 5.03 -16.73
N PRO A 187 -16.89 5.22 -16.78
CA PRO A 187 -17.78 4.77 -15.71
C PRO A 187 -17.84 3.23 -15.51
N ALA A 188 -17.44 2.46 -16.51
CA ALA A 188 -17.57 0.99 -16.48
C ALA A 188 -16.33 0.31 -15.86
N HIS A 189 -15.19 0.98 -15.79
CA HIS A 189 -13.94 0.37 -15.35
C HIS A 189 -13.26 1.17 -14.26
N HIS A 190 -12.71 0.46 -13.29
CA HIS A 190 -11.97 1.00 -12.16
C HIS A 190 -10.65 0.23 -11.99
N GLY A 191 -9.58 0.91 -11.59
CA GLY A 191 -8.30 0.24 -11.48
C GLY A 191 -7.17 1.10 -10.95
N ALA A 192 -5.98 0.84 -11.46
CA ALA A 192 -4.77 1.55 -11.08
C ALA A 192 -3.84 1.76 -12.28
N VAL A 193 -3.03 2.79 -12.19
CA VAL A 193 -2.02 3.12 -13.20
C VAL A 193 -0.66 3.35 -12.53
N ALA A 194 0.42 3.08 -13.25
CA ALA A 194 1.77 3.26 -12.73
C ALA A 194 2.68 3.91 -13.77
N TYR A 195 3.65 4.69 -13.29
CA TYR A 195 4.68 5.32 -14.09
C TYR A 195 6.06 5.00 -13.52
N ASP A 196 6.96 4.51 -14.38
CA ASP A 196 8.38 4.31 -14.06
C ASP A 196 9.20 5.40 -14.74
N SER A 197 9.71 6.35 -13.96
CA SER A 197 10.49 7.50 -14.47
C SER A 197 11.85 7.10 -15.04
N ARG A 198 12.39 5.94 -14.68
CA ARG A 198 13.68 5.46 -15.20
C ARG A 198 13.60 5.07 -16.68
N THR A 199 12.45 4.58 -17.11
CA THR A 199 12.19 4.12 -18.47
C THR A 199 11.20 4.99 -19.23
N GLY A 200 10.44 5.85 -18.52
CA GLY A 200 9.31 6.58 -19.07
C GLY A 200 8.09 5.70 -19.35
N SER A 201 8.10 4.46 -18.87
CA SER A 201 7.04 3.48 -19.15
C SER A 201 5.78 3.76 -18.32
N LYS A 202 4.65 3.56 -18.97
CA LYS A 202 3.29 3.67 -18.38
C LYS A 202 2.67 2.29 -18.32
N TYR A 203 2.05 1.98 -17.20
CA TYR A 203 1.37 0.70 -16.94
C TYR A 203 -0.03 0.97 -16.45
N SER A 204 -0.98 0.11 -16.80
CA SER A 204 -2.37 0.22 -16.37
C SER A 204 -3.00 -1.15 -16.18
N ALA A 205 -3.89 -1.25 -15.22
CA ALA A 205 -4.74 -2.40 -15.01
C ALA A 205 -6.13 -1.92 -14.59
N PHE A 206 -7.16 -2.43 -15.24
CA PHE A 206 -8.55 -2.08 -15.00
C PHE A 206 -9.43 -3.32 -14.96
N ARG A 207 -10.50 -3.27 -14.18
CA ARG A 207 -11.57 -4.26 -14.11
C ARG A 207 -12.92 -3.57 -14.14
N GLU A 208 -13.98 -4.34 -14.40
CA GLU A 208 -15.34 -3.85 -14.31
C GLU A 208 -15.58 -3.18 -12.94
N HIS A 209 -16.18 -1.99 -12.98
CA HIS A 209 -16.47 -1.22 -11.78
C HIS A 209 -17.58 -1.87 -10.98
N ILE A 210 -17.32 -2.13 -9.70
CA ILE A 210 -18.33 -2.59 -8.74
C ILE A 210 -18.63 -1.39 -7.83
N ASP A 211 -19.84 -0.85 -7.99
CA ASP A 211 -20.28 0.30 -7.19
C ASP A 211 -20.50 -0.11 -5.73
N ASP A 212 -19.64 0.38 -4.85
CA ASP A 212 -19.78 0.22 -3.41
C ASP A 212 -19.12 1.41 -2.69
N PRO A 213 -19.91 2.41 -2.30
CA PRO A 213 -19.39 3.67 -1.77
C PRO A 213 -18.79 3.56 -0.36
N TYR A 214 -18.87 2.41 0.30
CA TYR A 214 -18.45 2.23 1.70
C TYR A 214 -17.46 1.08 1.90
N ILE A 215 -16.64 0.78 0.91
CA ILE A 215 -15.63 -0.28 1.01
C ILE A 215 -14.43 0.20 1.83
N HIS A 216 -14.08 -0.55 2.88
CA HIS A 216 -12.87 -0.35 3.67
C HIS A 216 -11.86 -1.46 3.40
N GLY A 217 -10.54 -1.14 3.51
CA GLY A 217 -9.43 -2.09 3.41
C GLY A 217 -8.92 -2.35 1.99
N THR A 218 -9.62 -1.91 0.94
CA THR A 218 -9.21 -2.19 -0.45
C THR A 218 -7.84 -1.61 -0.81
N GLY A 219 -7.44 -0.48 -0.21
CA GLY A 219 -6.10 0.11 -0.34
C GLY A 219 -5.04 -0.82 0.23
N ASP A 220 -5.25 -1.30 1.46
CA ASP A 220 -4.34 -2.22 2.15
C ASP A 220 -4.19 -3.55 1.39
N ILE A 221 -5.29 -4.09 0.87
CA ILE A 221 -5.27 -5.29 0.02
C ILE A 221 -4.45 -5.06 -1.23
N PHE A 222 -4.75 -3.99 -1.98
CA PHE A 222 -4.05 -3.65 -3.21
C PHE A 222 -2.55 -3.48 -2.98
N ALA A 223 -2.17 -2.64 -2.01
CA ALA A 223 -0.77 -2.35 -1.71
C ALA A 223 -0.02 -3.60 -1.21
N SER A 224 -0.67 -4.45 -0.40
CA SER A 224 -0.08 -5.71 0.08
C SER A 224 0.17 -6.70 -1.06
N VAL A 225 -0.78 -6.87 -1.99
CA VAL A 225 -0.61 -7.75 -3.15
C VAL A 225 0.48 -7.22 -4.08
N LEU A 226 0.49 -5.91 -4.36
CA LEU A 226 1.53 -5.27 -5.17
C LEU A 226 2.92 -5.47 -4.53
N ALA A 227 3.05 -5.18 -3.23
CA ALA A 227 4.30 -5.34 -2.49
C ALA A 227 4.78 -6.80 -2.49
N GLY A 228 3.87 -7.73 -2.29
CA GLY A 228 4.16 -9.16 -2.35
C GLY A 228 4.66 -9.61 -3.73
N ALA A 229 3.96 -9.19 -4.79
CA ALA A 229 4.32 -9.53 -6.17
C ALA A 229 5.71 -8.97 -6.56
N VAL A 230 5.96 -7.70 -6.26
CA VAL A 230 7.27 -7.06 -6.49
C VAL A 230 8.38 -7.76 -5.70
N THR A 231 8.13 -8.11 -4.44
CA THR A 231 9.10 -8.84 -3.59
C THR A 231 9.44 -10.20 -4.20
N LYS A 232 8.47 -10.89 -4.79
CA LYS A 232 8.68 -12.17 -5.50
C LYS A 232 9.39 -12.01 -6.85
N GLY A 233 9.61 -10.78 -7.34
CA GLY A 233 10.33 -10.50 -8.59
C GLY A 233 9.42 -10.34 -9.80
N ALA A 234 8.13 -10.12 -9.63
CA ALA A 234 7.21 -9.78 -10.71
C ALA A 234 7.61 -8.47 -11.40
N SER A 235 7.29 -8.36 -12.68
CA SER A 235 7.30 -7.08 -13.38
C SER A 235 6.23 -6.14 -12.79
N LEU A 236 6.41 -4.84 -12.99
CA LEU A 236 5.43 -3.86 -12.48
C LEU A 236 4.03 -4.08 -13.09
N GLN A 237 3.96 -4.47 -14.38
CA GLN A 237 2.68 -4.77 -15.02
C GLN A 237 2.00 -6.01 -14.41
N GLU A 238 2.74 -7.08 -14.13
CA GLU A 238 2.19 -8.28 -13.49
C GLU A 238 1.71 -7.99 -12.07
N ALA A 239 2.51 -7.23 -11.29
CA ALA A 239 2.14 -6.84 -9.94
C ALA A 239 0.87 -5.97 -9.93
N LEU A 240 0.77 -5.02 -10.87
CA LEU A 240 -0.40 -4.15 -11.02
C LEU A 240 -1.65 -4.95 -11.40
N ASN A 241 -1.53 -5.85 -12.38
CA ASN A 241 -2.62 -6.73 -12.80
C ASN A 241 -3.13 -7.58 -11.64
N LEU A 242 -2.21 -8.24 -10.91
CA LEU A 242 -2.59 -9.09 -9.78
C LEU A 242 -3.30 -8.29 -8.70
N ALA A 243 -2.75 -7.11 -8.33
CA ALA A 243 -3.31 -6.27 -7.28
C ALA A 243 -4.72 -5.78 -7.63
N VAL A 244 -4.94 -5.30 -8.87
CA VAL A 244 -6.28 -4.87 -9.32
C VAL A 244 -7.25 -6.06 -9.38
N HIS A 245 -6.84 -7.21 -9.95
CA HIS A 245 -7.69 -8.38 -10.08
C HIS A 245 -8.11 -8.91 -8.71
N PHE A 246 -7.16 -9.19 -7.83
CA PHE A 246 -7.43 -9.71 -6.49
C PHE A 246 -8.32 -8.78 -5.68
N THR A 247 -8.04 -7.47 -5.69
CA THR A 247 -8.87 -6.49 -4.97
C THR A 247 -10.31 -6.49 -5.48
N THR A 248 -10.50 -6.52 -6.81
CA THR A 248 -11.84 -6.56 -7.42
C THR A 248 -12.58 -7.84 -7.07
N ASP A 249 -11.90 -8.99 -7.07
CA ASP A 249 -12.48 -10.29 -6.73
C ASP A 249 -12.89 -10.35 -5.24
N CYS A 250 -12.11 -9.73 -4.34
CA CYS A 250 -12.50 -9.56 -2.94
C CYS A 250 -13.75 -8.68 -2.77
N ILE A 251 -13.86 -7.60 -3.54
CA ILE A 251 -15.07 -6.75 -3.56
C ILE A 251 -16.27 -7.57 -4.05
N ALA A 252 -16.12 -8.28 -5.18
CA ALA A 252 -17.19 -9.12 -5.74
C ALA A 252 -17.65 -10.20 -4.78
N ALA A 253 -16.73 -10.88 -4.09
CA ALA A 253 -17.05 -11.90 -3.09
C ALA A 253 -17.83 -11.33 -1.88
N THR A 254 -17.71 -10.03 -1.61
CA THR A 254 -18.39 -9.36 -0.49
C THR A 254 -19.83 -8.96 -0.83
N GLN A 255 -20.12 -8.66 -2.09
CA GLN A 255 -21.41 -8.10 -2.53
C GLN A 255 -22.66 -8.86 -2.03
N PRO A 256 -22.71 -10.20 -2.04
CA PRO A 256 -23.89 -10.94 -1.58
C PRO A 256 -24.24 -10.70 -0.10
N GLU A 257 -23.24 -10.40 0.73
CA GLU A 257 -23.42 -10.19 2.17
C GLU A 257 -23.00 -8.78 2.64
N ARG A 258 -22.92 -7.81 1.74
CA ARG A 258 -22.37 -6.47 1.96
C ARG A 258 -22.95 -5.74 3.18
N LYS A 259 -24.25 -5.84 3.40
CA LYS A 259 -24.91 -5.20 4.57
C LYS A 259 -24.40 -5.75 5.90
N LYS A 260 -24.04 -7.03 5.96
CA LYS A 260 -23.52 -7.69 7.15
C LYS A 260 -22.05 -7.37 7.37
N TYR A 261 -21.27 -7.31 6.29
CA TYR A 261 -19.82 -7.08 6.33
C TYR A 261 -19.44 -5.68 5.81
N TRP A 262 -20.18 -4.67 6.28
CA TRP A 262 -19.97 -3.27 5.91
C TRP A 262 -18.57 -2.74 6.27
N TYR A 263 -17.88 -3.39 7.19
CA TYR A 263 -16.61 -2.99 7.77
C TYR A 263 -15.37 -3.50 7.00
N GLY A 264 -15.52 -4.17 5.89
CA GLY A 264 -14.39 -4.66 5.07
C GLY A 264 -14.81 -5.71 4.05
N VAL A 265 -13.86 -6.17 3.26
CA VAL A 265 -14.09 -7.13 2.18
C VAL A 265 -13.74 -8.57 2.56
N HIS A 266 -14.32 -9.55 1.85
CA HIS A 266 -14.08 -10.99 2.07
C HIS A 266 -12.80 -11.48 1.38
N PHE A 267 -11.65 -10.87 1.67
CA PHE A 267 -10.37 -11.26 1.07
C PHE A 267 -9.96 -12.70 1.43
N GLU A 268 -10.39 -13.20 2.58
CA GLU A 268 -10.09 -14.56 3.03
C GLU A 268 -10.60 -15.63 2.05
N GLN A 269 -11.72 -15.36 1.36
CA GLN A 269 -12.28 -16.29 0.37
C GLN A 269 -11.44 -16.33 -0.92
N CYS A 270 -10.68 -15.28 -1.20
CA CYS A 270 -9.87 -15.13 -2.40
C CYS A 270 -8.39 -15.56 -2.18
N LEU A 271 -7.93 -15.75 -0.94
CA LEU A 271 -6.52 -16.06 -0.64
C LEU A 271 -5.95 -17.26 -1.41
N GLY A 272 -6.80 -18.21 -1.79
CA GLY A 272 -6.41 -19.35 -2.61
C GLY A 272 -5.76 -18.99 -3.94
N GLU A 273 -6.14 -17.87 -4.54
CA GLU A 273 -5.58 -17.36 -5.79
C GLU A 273 -4.11 -16.96 -5.61
N LEU A 274 -3.80 -16.32 -4.49
CA LEU A 274 -2.44 -15.88 -4.18
C LEU A 274 -1.49 -17.03 -3.87
N THR A 275 -2.00 -18.13 -3.29
CA THR A 275 -1.16 -19.29 -2.97
C THR A 275 -0.66 -20.02 -4.20
N SER A 276 -1.40 -19.98 -5.30
CA SER A 276 -1.04 -20.59 -6.59
C SER A 276 -0.33 -19.63 -7.55
N TRP A 277 -0.30 -18.34 -7.23
CA TRP A 277 0.27 -17.34 -8.12
C TRP A 277 1.81 -17.31 -8.05
N HIS A 278 2.44 -17.29 -9.23
CA HIS A 278 3.88 -17.11 -9.39
C HIS A 278 4.15 -16.06 -10.49
N PRO A 279 5.20 -15.22 -10.33
CA PRO A 279 5.64 -14.36 -11.40
C PRO A 279 5.97 -15.20 -12.64
N SER A 280 5.70 -14.66 -13.83
CA SER A 280 6.14 -15.28 -15.07
C SER A 280 7.66 -15.40 -15.06
N ASP A 281 8.19 -16.56 -15.42
CA ASP A 281 9.64 -16.73 -15.56
C ASP A 281 10.15 -15.67 -16.53
N GLN A 282 10.96 -14.74 -16.03
CA GLN A 282 11.73 -13.84 -16.88
C GLN A 282 12.84 -14.63 -17.58
N LYS A 283 12.45 -15.65 -18.37
CA LYS A 283 13.31 -16.26 -19.37
C LYS A 283 13.26 -15.33 -20.58
N GLY A 284 14.08 -14.34 -20.57
CA GLY A 284 14.11 -13.40 -21.66
C GLY A 284 15.45 -12.75 -21.84
N GLY A 285 16.16 -13.23 -22.84
CA GLY A 285 17.03 -12.43 -23.66
C GLY A 285 18.49 -12.33 -23.23
N ILE A 286 19.18 -13.45 -23.32
CA ILE A 286 20.53 -13.40 -23.92
C ILE A 286 20.39 -13.98 -25.33
N VAL A 287 20.26 -13.12 -26.30
CA VAL A 287 20.74 -13.33 -27.68
C VAL A 287 21.46 -12.06 -28.06
#